data_b3aee08c71e3ce0705d325a735d5db3e
#
_entry.id   b3aee08c71e3ce0705d325a735d5db3e
#
_cell.length_a   1.000
_cell.length_b   1.000
_cell.length_c   1.000
_cell.angle_alpha   90.00
_cell.angle_beta   90.00
_cell.angle_gamma   90.00
#
_symmetry.space_group_name_H-M   'P 1'
#
loop_
_entity.id
_entity.type
_entity.pdbx_description
1 polymer ?
#
loop_
_entity_poly.entity_id
_entity_poly.type
_entity_poly.pdbx_seq_one_letter_code
_entity_poly.pdbx_strand_id
1 'polypeptide(L)'
;HVEVWTEKDAISSILRKVTDKYTIRLVVNKGYTSSTAIYGAYERFVEEIVAGKKVTILYFGDHDPSGIDMIRDINDRLMFMFTNGERLKDELWDKIESWWEREEHTYYDISSLQGYEHLPELFDKEDSSEKVMELFEQGQIALWLQENDLFEIVPVGLTMEQIKQYNPPH
;
A
#
# COMPACT_ATOMS: atom_id res chain seq x y z
N HIS A 1 -4.71 -3.90 -5.41
CA HIS A 1 -3.78 -3.23 -6.33
C HIS A 1 -2.37 -3.75 -6.12
N VAL A 2 -1.67 -4.11 -7.21
CA VAL A 2 -0.30 -4.65 -7.13
C VAL A 2 0.62 -3.81 -7.99
N GLU A 3 1.79 -3.43 -7.45
CA GLU A 3 2.88 -2.87 -8.22
C GLU A 3 4.14 -3.75 -8.06
N VAL A 4 4.95 -3.84 -9.12
CA VAL A 4 6.25 -4.51 -9.09
C VAL A 4 7.34 -3.44 -9.07
N TRP A 5 8.21 -3.50 -8.08
CA TRP A 5 9.31 -2.55 -7.92
C TRP A 5 10.66 -3.27 -7.97
N THR A 6 11.65 -2.65 -8.57
CA THR A 6 13.03 -3.18 -8.61
C THR A 6 14.05 -2.06 -8.66
N GLU A 7 15.19 -2.27 -8.01
CA GLU A 7 16.37 -1.40 -8.17
C GLU A 7 17.20 -1.73 -9.40
N LYS A 8 17.00 -2.93 -9.97
CA LYS A 8 17.87 -3.48 -11.03
C LYS A 8 17.26 -3.32 -12.41
N ASP A 9 17.85 -2.42 -13.19
CA ASP A 9 17.53 -2.25 -14.60
C ASP A 9 17.74 -3.55 -15.41
N ALA A 10 18.75 -4.35 -15.02
CA ALA A 10 19.09 -5.61 -15.69
C ALA A 10 17.94 -6.63 -15.74
N ILE A 11 17.10 -6.70 -14.71
CA ILE A 11 15.96 -7.62 -14.67
C ILE A 11 14.65 -6.97 -15.14
N SER A 12 14.64 -5.67 -15.36
CA SER A 12 13.43 -4.92 -15.73
C SER A 12 12.79 -5.44 -17.02
N SER A 13 13.59 -5.83 -18.00
CA SER A 13 13.09 -6.41 -19.27
C SER A 13 12.41 -7.78 -19.08
N ILE A 14 12.85 -8.56 -18.10
CA ILE A 14 12.25 -9.85 -17.75
C ILE A 14 10.94 -9.62 -16.99
N LEU A 15 10.98 -8.74 -15.99
CA LEU A 15 9.78 -8.37 -15.21
C LEU A 15 8.70 -7.76 -16.12
N ARG A 16 9.09 -6.93 -17.08
CA ARG A 16 8.17 -6.28 -18.02
C ARG A 16 7.33 -7.29 -18.81
N LYS A 17 7.90 -8.43 -19.20
CA LYS A 17 7.16 -9.49 -19.90
C LYS A 17 6.00 -10.05 -19.09
N VAL A 18 6.11 -10.03 -17.77
CA VAL A 18 5.06 -10.49 -16.86
C VAL A 18 4.12 -9.33 -16.52
N THR A 19 4.66 -8.19 -16.14
CA THR A 19 3.86 -7.03 -15.71
C THR A 19 2.97 -6.52 -16.83
N ASP A 20 3.45 -6.45 -18.08
CA ASP A 20 2.66 -6.03 -19.23
C ASP A 20 1.50 -7.01 -19.51
N LYS A 21 1.73 -8.31 -19.34
CA LYS A 21 0.68 -9.33 -19.53
C LYS A 21 -0.50 -9.16 -18.57
N TYR A 22 -0.23 -8.71 -17.35
CA TYR A 22 -1.24 -8.55 -16.29
C TYR A 22 -1.62 -7.08 -16.04
N THR A 23 -1.13 -6.16 -16.85
CA THR A 23 -1.37 -4.72 -16.70
C THR A 23 -0.91 -4.20 -15.32
N ILE A 24 0.18 -4.77 -14.80
CA ILE A 24 0.78 -4.39 -13.51
C ILE A 24 1.82 -3.29 -13.76
N ARG A 25 1.84 -2.26 -12.92
CA ARG A 25 2.85 -1.21 -12.99
C ARG A 25 4.20 -1.74 -12.56
N LEU A 26 5.22 -1.54 -13.42
CA LEU A 26 6.62 -1.78 -13.09
C LEU A 26 7.33 -0.45 -12.78
N VAL A 27 7.91 -0.35 -11.60
CA VAL A 27 8.73 0.78 -11.16
C VAL A 27 10.19 0.34 -11.06
N VAL A 28 11.07 1.01 -11.80
CA VAL A 28 12.50 0.71 -11.78
C VAL A 28 13.22 1.87 -11.09
N ASN A 29 13.77 1.62 -9.92
CA ASN A 29 14.49 2.59 -9.11
C ASN A 29 15.99 2.34 -9.21
N LYS A 30 16.74 3.25 -9.81
CA LYS A 30 18.21 3.18 -9.85
C LYS A 30 18.79 3.76 -8.56
N GLY A 31 19.00 2.93 -7.56
CA GLY A 31 19.36 3.34 -6.20
C GLY A 31 18.13 3.74 -5.37
N TYR A 32 18.33 4.59 -4.34
CA TYR A 32 17.23 5.05 -3.50
C TYR A 32 16.12 5.71 -4.32
N THR A 33 14.89 5.36 -4.02
CA THR A 33 13.71 5.88 -4.70
C THR A 33 13.60 7.40 -4.53
N SER A 34 13.44 8.13 -5.64
CA SER A 34 13.30 9.59 -5.56
C SER A 34 12.04 10.00 -4.79
N SER A 35 12.07 11.18 -4.15
CA SER A 35 10.90 11.70 -3.44
C SER A 35 9.68 11.85 -4.34
N THR A 36 9.89 12.26 -5.60
CA THR A 36 8.83 12.37 -6.60
C THR A 36 8.21 11.00 -6.93
N ALA A 37 9.03 9.94 -7.02
CA ALA A 37 8.51 8.60 -7.30
C ALA A 37 7.71 8.04 -6.12
N ILE A 38 8.16 8.26 -4.88
CA ILE A 38 7.42 7.89 -3.67
C ILE A 38 6.11 8.68 -3.56
N TYR A 39 6.16 10.00 -3.80
CA TYR A 39 4.95 10.82 -3.79
C TYR A 39 3.94 10.36 -4.85
N GLY A 40 4.38 10.11 -6.08
CA GLY A 40 3.51 9.59 -7.13
C GLY A 40 2.95 8.18 -6.83
N ALA A 41 3.67 7.37 -6.04
CA ALA A 41 3.16 6.10 -5.54
C ALA A 41 2.09 6.32 -4.45
N TYR A 42 2.36 7.19 -3.47
CA TYR A 42 1.41 7.58 -2.45
C TYR A 42 0.08 8.03 -3.04
N GLU A 43 0.11 8.93 -4.04
CA GLU A 43 -1.09 9.42 -4.73
C GLU A 43 -1.95 8.27 -5.29
N ARG A 44 -1.32 7.32 -5.99
CA ARG A 44 -2.01 6.16 -6.55
C ARG A 44 -2.54 5.22 -5.47
N PHE A 45 -1.76 5.00 -4.42
CA PHE A 45 -2.13 4.09 -3.34
C PHE A 45 -3.30 4.62 -2.52
N VAL A 46 -3.38 5.94 -2.31
CA VAL A 46 -4.54 6.57 -1.68
C VAL A 46 -5.81 6.25 -2.47
N GLU A 47 -5.81 6.43 -3.79
CA GLU A 47 -6.97 6.12 -4.64
C GLU A 47 -7.43 4.67 -4.51
N GLU A 48 -6.49 3.72 -4.45
CA GLU A 48 -6.81 2.30 -4.36
C GLU A 48 -7.27 1.90 -2.95
N ILE A 49 -6.64 2.46 -1.90
CA ILE A 49 -7.02 2.23 -0.50
C ILE A 49 -8.43 2.78 -0.24
N VAL A 50 -8.71 4.01 -0.68
CA VAL A 50 -10.04 4.62 -0.55
C VAL A 50 -11.09 3.88 -1.37
N ALA A 51 -10.70 3.22 -2.45
CA ALA A 51 -11.57 2.29 -3.18
C ALA A 51 -11.74 0.91 -2.47
N GLY A 52 -11.19 0.73 -1.26
CA GLY A 52 -11.29 -0.51 -0.49
C GLY A 52 -10.38 -1.64 -0.96
N LYS A 53 -9.34 -1.32 -1.73
CA LYS A 53 -8.42 -2.34 -2.25
C LYS A 53 -7.16 -2.41 -1.41
N LYS A 54 -6.69 -3.64 -1.17
CA LYS A 54 -5.34 -3.88 -0.67
C LYS A 54 -4.31 -3.42 -1.68
N VAL A 55 -3.27 -2.73 -1.21
CA VAL A 55 -2.11 -2.32 -1.98
C VAL A 55 -0.91 -3.18 -1.62
N THR A 56 -0.32 -3.86 -2.60
CA THR A 56 0.87 -4.70 -2.41
C THR A 56 1.98 -4.26 -3.35
N ILE A 57 3.15 -3.96 -2.80
CA ILE A 57 4.38 -3.76 -3.56
C ILE A 57 5.18 -5.07 -3.55
N LEU A 58 5.36 -5.69 -4.71
CA LEU A 58 6.30 -6.81 -4.89
C LEU A 58 7.68 -6.23 -5.21
N TYR A 59 8.58 -6.25 -4.23
CA TYR A 59 9.91 -5.65 -4.37
C TYR A 59 10.97 -6.68 -4.75
N PHE A 60 11.55 -6.52 -5.96
CA PHE A 60 12.63 -7.35 -6.48
C PHE A 60 13.97 -6.65 -6.26
N GLY A 61 14.66 -7.01 -5.20
CA GLY A 61 15.96 -6.48 -4.83
C GLY A 61 16.95 -7.57 -4.41
N ASP A 62 18.19 -7.17 -4.14
CA ASP A 62 19.17 -8.08 -3.56
C ASP A 62 18.85 -8.39 -2.10
N HIS A 63 19.14 -9.61 -1.69
CA HIS A 63 19.03 -10.01 -0.29
C HIS A 63 20.34 -9.69 0.45
N ASP A 64 20.75 -8.44 0.40
CA ASP A 64 21.89 -7.90 1.11
C ASP A 64 21.46 -6.73 2.03
N PRO A 65 22.33 -6.23 2.91
CA PRO A 65 21.96 -5.13 3.81
C PRO A 65 21.44 -3.88 3.09
N SER A 66 21.92 -3.59 1.88
CA SER A 66 21.48 -2.43 1.09
C SER A 66 20.07 -2.61 0.56
N GLY A 67 19.75 -3.80 -0.01
CA GLY A 67 18.41 -4.12 -0.50
C GLY A 67 17.36 -4.11 0.62
N ILE A 68 17.72 -4.62 1.79
CA ILE A 68 16.85 -4.57 2.99
C ILE A 68 16.63 -3.12 3.42
N ASP A 69 17.67 -2.30 3.41
CA ASP A 69 17.57 -0.88 3.78
C ASP A 69 16.70 -0.08 2.79
N MET A 70 16.77 -0.40 1.50
CA MET A 70 15.88 0.22 0.49
C MET A 70 14.41 -0.10 0.72
N ILE A 71 14.08 -1.34 1.06
CA ILE A 71 12.69 -1.72 1.40
C ILE A 71 12.22 -0.93 2.62
N ARG A 72 13.07 -0.82 3.64
CA ARG A 72 12.77 -0.03 4.85
C ARG A 72 12.56 1.45 4.51
N ASP A 73 13.45 2.07 3.71
CA ASP A 73 13.32 3.46 3.29
C ASP A 73 12.00 3.73 2.55
N ILE A 74 11.63 2.84 1.62
CA ILE A 74 10.35 2.95 0.90
C ILE A 74 9.18 2.86 1.87
N ASN A 75 9.19 1.88 2.76
CA ASN A 75 8.14 1.70 3.76
C ASN A 75 8.02 2.91 4.67
N ASP A 76 9.11 3.35 5.28
CA ASP A 76 9.12 4.47 6.24
C ASP A 76 8.60 5.76 5.58
N ARG A 77 8.97 6.01 4.33
CA ARG A 77 8.53 7.20 3.59
C ARG A 77 7.05 7.13 3.19
N LEU A 78 6.56 5.98 2.76
CA LEU A 78 5.14 5.80 2.47
C LEU A 78 4.30 5.89 3.74
N MET A 79 4.73 5.25 4.84
CA MET A 79 4.07 5.35 6.14
C MET A 79 4.02 6.78 6.65
N PHE A 80 5.12 7.55 6.48
CA PHE A 80 5.13 8.97 6.79
C PHE A 80 4.10 9.74 5.97
N MET A 81 3.98 9.45 4.66
CA MET A 81 3.01 10.12 3.79
C MET A 81 1.57 9.73 4.11
N PHE A 82 1.29 8.46 4.45
CA PHE A 82 -0.04 8.06 4.89
C PHE A 82 -0.45 8.74 6.20
N THR A 83 0.49 8.90 7.13
CA THR A 83 0.22 9.54 8.42
C THR A 83 0.03 11.05 8.31
N ASN A 84 0.85 11.73 7.49
CA ASN A 84 0.93 13.19 7.48
C ASN A 84 0.36 13.83 6.21
N GLY A 85 -0.02 13.02 5.21
CA GLY A 85 -0.58 13.50 3.95
C GLY A 85 -2.07 13.82 4.12
N GLU A 86 -2.45 15.05 3.78
CA GLU A 86 -3.85 15.49 3.86
C GLU A 86 -4.76 14.70 2.90
N ARG A 87 -4.24 14.30 1.74
CA ARG A 87 -5.04 13.62 0.71
C ARG A 87 -5.75 12.35 1.21
N LEU A 88 -5.05 11.45 1.91
CA LEU A 88 -5.69 10.24 2.45
C LEU A 88 -6.79 10.59 3.44
N LYS A 89 -6.55 11.59 4.29
CA LYS A 89 -7.51 12.08 5.27
C LYS A 89 -8.74 12.66 4.57
N ASP A 90 -8.54 13.55 3.63
CA ASP A 90 -9.62 14.22 2.90
C ASP A 90 -10.47 13.22 2.12
N GLU A 91 -9.83 12.32 1.35
CA GLU A 91 -10.54 11.32 0.56
C GLU A 91 -11.31 10.30 1.43
N LEU A 92 -10.78 9.91 2.59
CA LEU A 92 -11.52 9.07 3.54
C LEU A 92 -12.68 9.85 4.16
N TRP A 93 -12.47 11.13 4.48
CA TRP A 93 -13.52 11.98 5.01
C TRP A 93 -14.66 12.19 4.02
N ASP A 94 -14.37 12.58 2.79
CA ASP A 94 -15.35 12.76 1.71
C ASP A 94 -16.17 11.48 1.50
N LYS A 95 -15.52 10.32 1.65
CA LYS A 95 -16.16 9.03 1.53
C LYS A 95 -17.16 8.78 2.66
N ILE A 96 -16.78 9.07 3.90
CA ILE A 96 -17.64 8.97 5.08
C ILE A 96 -18.83 9.94 4.94
N GLU A 97 -18.57 11.19 4.58
CA GLU A 97 -19.60 12.20 4.39
C GLU A 97 -20.59 11.80 3.30
N SER A 98 -20.07 11.37 2.13
CA SER A 98 -20.91 10.90 1.02
C SER A 98 -21.76 9.67 1.39
N TRP A 99 -21.31 8.89 2.34
CA TRP A 99 -22.06 7.76 2.88
C TRP A 99 -23.18 8.24 3.81
N TRP A 100 -22.92 9.22 4.68
CA TRP A 100 -23.92 9.80 5.59
C TRP A 100 -25.03 10.55 4.85
N GLU A 101 -24.75 11.19 3.72
CA GLU A 101 -25.72 11.93 2.94
C GLU A 101 -26.72 11.06 2.16
N ARG A 102 -26.43 9.75 2.01
CA ARG A 102 -27.38 8.82 1.39
C ARG A 102 -28.50 8.48 2.38
N GLU A 103 -29.71 9.00 2.12
CA GLU A 103 -30.89 8.92 3.01
C GLU A 103 -31.43 7.50 3.31
N GLU A 104 -30.79 6.43 2.79
CA GLU A 104 -31.27 5.04 2.92
C GLU A 104 -30.34 4.19 3.81
N HIS A 105 -30.06 4.65 5.04
CA HIS A 105 -29.27 3.86 5.98
C HIS A 105 -30.10 2.77 6.65
N THR A 106 -30.14 1.59 6.07
CA THR A 106 -30.46 0.38 6.81
C THR A 106 -29.17 -0.30 7.24
N TYR A 107 -29.09 -0.71 8.48
CA TYR A 107 -27.99 -1.43 9.14
C TYR A 107 -27.42 -2.62 8.33
N TYR A 108 -28.11 -3.05 7.27
CA TYR A 108 -27.75 -4.15 6.38
C TYR A 108 -26.97 -3.73 5.14
N ASP A 109 -26.79 -2.45 4.86
CA ASP A 109 -26.25 -1.98 3.59
C ASP A 109 -24.72 -1.82 3.55
N ILE A 110 -24.06 -1.84 4.71
CA ILE A 110 -22.59 -1.72 4.80
C ILE A 110 -21.92 -2.95 4.17
N SER A 111 -22.51 -4.14 4.33
CA SER A 111 -22.00 -5.38 3.72
C SER A 111 -22.20 -5.46 2.21
N SER A 112 -23.07 -4.62 1.63
CA SER A 112 -23.35 -4.57 0.19
C SER A 112 -22.47 -3.59 -0.57
N LEU A 113 -21.69 -2.76 0.10
CA LEU A 113 -20.71 -1.87 -0.52
C LEU A 113 -19.51 -2.71 -1.00
N GLN A 114 -19.62 -3.27 -2.19
CA GLN A 114 -18.49 -3.93 -2.86
C GLN A 114 -17.25 -3.04 -2.80
N GLY A 115 -16.17 -3.54 -2.23
CA GLY A 115 -14.90 -2.85 -2.04
C GLY A 115 -14.64 -2.30 -0.63
N TYR A 116 -15.58 -2.42 0.32
CA TYR A 116 -15.39 -2.02 1.73
C TYR A 116 -15.29 -3.20 2.69
N GLU A 117 -15.33 -4.42 2.18
CA GLU A 117 -15.20 -5.67 2.96
C GLU A 117 -13.91 -5.72 3.80
N HIS A 118 -12.93 -4.87 3.47
CA HIS A 118 -11.64 -4.75 4.15
C HIS A 118 -11.50 -3.52 5.05
N LEU A 119 -12.56 -2.70 5.17
CA LEU A 119 -12.64 -1.58 6.11
C LEU A 119 -13.77 -1.78 7.15
N PRO A 120 -14.04 -3.00 7.65
CA PRO A 120 -15.28 -3.31 8.36
C PRO A 120 -15.44 -2.53 9.66
N GLU A 121 -14.35 -2.19 10.33
CA GLU A 121 -14.45 -1.52 11.64
C GLU A 121 -14.54 0.00 11.57
N LEU A 122 -14.08 0.62 10.46
CA LEU A 122 -14.14 2.08 10.30
C LEU A 122 -15.54 2.58 9.96
N PHE A 123 -16.36 1.75 9.31
CA PHE A 123 -17.67 2.17 8.79
C PHE A 123 -18.87 1.52 9.49
N ASP A 124 -18.64 0.69 10.51
CA ASP A 124 -19.69 -0.13 11.13
C ASP A 124 -20.49 0.57 12.24
N LYS A 125 -20.25 1.86 12.54
CA LYS A 125 -20.92 2.58 13.64
C LYS A 125 -21.12 4.06 13.37
N GLU A 126 -22.08 4.65 14.10
CA GLU A 126 -22.31 6.10 14.17
C GLU A 126 -21.04 6.94 14.50
N ASP A 127 -20.00 6.30 15.05
CA ASP A 127 -18.75 6.94 15.48
C ASP A 127 -17.60 6.81 14.44
N SER A 128 -17.89 6.36 13.21
CA SER A 128 -16.82 6.07 12.22
C SER A 128 -15.97 7.28 11.86
N SER A 129 -16.58 8.45 11.73
CA SER A 129 -15.87 9.69 11.44
C SER A 129 -14.95 10.12 12.58
N GLU A 130 -15.39 9.97 13.84
CA GLU A 130 -14.61 10.29 15.02
C GLU A 130 -13.40 9.37 15.13
N LYS A 131 -13.58 8.07 14.90
CA LYS A 131 -12.48 7.08 14.90
C LYS A 131 -11.43 7.34 13.82
N VAL A 132 -11.82 7.70 12.60
CA VAL A 132 -10.88 8.07 11.52
C VAL A 132 -10.08 9.30 11.91
N MET A 133 -10.76 10.34 12.43
CA MET A 133 -10.09 11.55 12.90
C MET A 133 -9.11 11.25 14.03
N GLU A 134 -9.49 10.43 14.99
CA GLU A 134 -8.63 10.01 16.09
C GLU A 134 -7.37 9.29 15.58
N LEU A 135 -7.49 8.37 14.61
CA LEU A 135 -6.34 7.70 13.99
C LEU A 135 -5.35 8.69 13.33
N PHE A 136 -5.87 9.72 12.66
CA PHE A 136 -5.02 10.77 12.08
C PHE A 136 -4.38 11.66 13.16
N GLU A 137 -5.14 12.10 14.16
CA GLU A 137 -4.64 12.94 15.24
C GLU A 137 -3.57 12.24 16.08
N GLN A 138 -3.73 10.93 16.29
CA GLN A 138 -2.76 10.11 17.01
C GLN A 138 -1.59 9.65 16.11
N GLY A 139 -1.60 9.94 14.81
CA GLY A 139 -0.59 9.48 13.86
C GLY A 139 -0.58 7.97 13.65
N GLN A 140 -1.71 7.29 13.89
CA GLN A 140 -1.83 5.84 13.86
C GLN A 140 -2.40 5.28 12.57
N ILE A 141 -2.87 6.13 11.65
CA ILE A 141 -3.53 5.70 10.42
C ILE A 141 -2.66 4.76 9.56
N ALA A 142 -1.37 5.06 9.43
CA ALA A 142 -0.47 4.23 8.63
C ALA A 142 -0.25 2.84 9.25
N LEU A 143 -0.13 2.76 10.57
CA LEU A 143 -0.04 1.48 11.28
C LEU A 143 -1.33 0.69 11.13
N TRP A 144 -2.48 1.36 11.27
CA TRP A 144 -3.79 0.77 11.08
C TRP A 144 -3.95 0.17 9.66
N LEU A 145 -3.47 0.84 8.60
CA LEU A 145 -3.47 0.30 7.23
C LEU A 145 -2.70 -1.02 7.11
N GLN A 146 -1.56 -1.14 7.80
CA GLN A 146 -0.77 -2.37 7.80
C GLN A 146 -1.43 -3.48 8.63
N GLU A 147 -1.93 -3.17 9.81
CA GLU A 147 -2.60 -4.14 10.70
C GLU A 147 -3.90 -4.70 10.10
N ASN A 148 -4.58 -3.92 9.25
CA ASN A 148 -5.79 -4.36 8.54
C ASN A 148 -5.50 -4.86 7.12
N ASP A 149 -4.24 -5.17 6.82
CA ASP A 149 -3.82 -5.79 5.55
C ASP A 149 -4.15 -4.95 4.29
N LEU A 150 -4.24 -3.62 4.44
CA LEU A 150 -4.54 -2.70 3.34
C LEU A 150 -3.29 -2.22 2.60
N PHE A 151 -2.12 -2.30 3.25
CA PHE A 151 -0.84 -1.94 2.65
C PHE A 151 0.28 -2.87 3.11
N GLU A 152 1.05 -3.39 2.14
CA GLU A 152 2.24 -4.20 2.44
C GLU A 152 3.33 -4.05 1.37
N ILE A 153 4.58 -4.30 1.77
CA ILE A 153 5.72 -4.48 0.86
C ILE A 153 6.24 -5.91 1.03
N VAL A 154 6.20 -6.68 -0.03
CA VAL A 154 6.64 -8.08 -0.06
C VAL A 154 7.99 -8.16 -0.77
N PRO A 155 9.09 -8.48 -0.06
CA PRO A 155 10.36 -8.75 -0.70
C PRO A 155 10.27 -10.04 -1.52
N VAL A 156 10.61 -9.95 -2.80
CA VAL A 156 10.65 -11.07 -3.73
C VAL A 156 12.09 -11.33 -4.14
N GLY A 157 12.63 -12.47 -3.73
CA GLY A 157 14.02 -12.82 -4.01
C GLY A 157 14.39 -14.13 -3.32
N LEU A 158 15.66 -14.50 -3.39
CA LEU A 158 16.16 -15.65 -2.66
C LEU A 158 16.13 -15.36 -1.15
N THR A 159 15.37 -16.15 -0.41
CA THR A 159 15.42 -16.09 1.06
C THR A 159 16.72 -16.70 1.57
N MET A 160 17.11 -16.36 2.81
CA MET A 160 18.29 -16.98 3.45
C MET A 160 18.19 -18.50 3.52
N GLU A 161 17.00 -19.06 3.65
CA GLU A 161 16.78 -20.50 3.62
C GLU A 161 17.06 -21.09 2.24
N GLN A 162 16.55 -20.44 1.19
CA GLN A 162 16.82 -20.82 -0.20
C GLN A 162 18.31 -20.66 -0.57
N ILE A 163 18.96 -19.59 -0.11
CA ILE A 163 20.41 -19.41 -0.29
C ILE A 163 21.18 -20.55 0.37
N LYS A 164 20.85 -20.94 1.59
CA LYS A 164 21.46 -22.08 2.27
C LYS A 164 21.17 -23.40 1.57
N GLN A 165 19.95 -23.58 1.07
CA GLN A 165 19.54 -24.81 0.37
C GLN A 165 20.20 -24.97 -1.00
N TYR A 166 20.22 -23.91 -1.81
CA TYR A 166 20.70 -23.97 -3.20
C TYR A 166 22.18 -23.60 -3.36
N ASN A 167 22.80 -23.03 -2.31
CA ASN A 167 24.21 -22.60 -2.31
C ASN A 167 24.63 -21.96 -3.64
N PRO A 168 23.95 -20.87 -4.09
CA PRO A 168 24.25 -20.24 -5.37
C PRO A 168 25.70 -19.72 -5.38
N PRO A 169 26.37 -19.69 -6.53
CA PRO A 169 27.73 -19.13 -6.64
C PRO A 169 27.71 -17.65 -6.25
N HIS A 170 28.76 -17.23 -5.53
CA HIS A 170 28.97 -15.83 -5.10
C HIS A 170 29.31 -14.93 -6.28
#